data_822b212b273375547708ae221da69d39
#
_entry.id   822b212b273375547708ae221da69d39
#
_cell.length_a   1.000
_cell.length_b   1.000
_cell.length_c   1.000
_cell.angle_alpha   90.00
_cell.angle_beta   90.00
_cell.angle_gamma   90.00
#
_symmetry.space_group_name_H-M   'P 1'
#
loop_
_entity.id
_entity.type
_entity.pdbx_description
1 polymer ?
#
loop_
_entity_poly.entity_id
_entity_poly.type
_entity_poly.pdbx_seq_one_letter_code
_entity_poly.pdbx_strand_id
1 'polypeptide(L)'
;MRKANRAITDLDEIKALIDSCDTIRLGFVDGDEAYIVPLSFGFEAENGEFTFYVHGTLAKKSGRVCVETDVCSGFVELEQGSQTADYKSFIGYGEISTVTGEEAVKALTLLCRHCGFDEMGCPEAVVNSTSVEKIVVREFSAKQRFK
;
A
#
# COMPACT_ATOMS: atom_id res chain seq x y z
N MET A 1 -18.20 -5.53 -2.02
CA MET A 1 -17.70 -4.44 -2.91
C MET A 1 -18.83 -3.96 -3.83
N ARG A 2 -19.01 -2.65 -3.97
CA ARG A 2 -19.92 -2.05 -4.95
C ARG A 2 -19.30 -2.19 -6.36
N LYS A 3 -20.09 -2.61 -7.37
CA LYS A 3 -19.66 -2.86 -8.75
C LYS A 3 -18.70 -4.06 -8.88
N ALA A 4 -19.19 -5.25 -8.53
CA ALA A 4 -18.43 -6.50 -8.59
C ALA A 4 -17.85 -6.83 -10.00
N ASN A 5 -18.48 -6.32 -11.08
CA ASN A 5 -17.98 -6.45 -12.45
C ASN A 5 -16.65 -5.72 -12.73
N ARG A 6 -16.18 -4.89 -11.79
CA ARG A 6 -14.89 -4.21 -11.86
C ARG A 6 -13.83 -4.84 -10.96
N ALA A 7 -14.16 -5.92 -10.26
CA ALA A 7 -13.21 -6.58 -9.38
C ALA A 7 -12.00 -7.11 -10.14
N ILE A 8 -10.83 -6.92 -9.56
CA ILE A 8 -9.62 -7.67 -9.88
C ILE A 8 -9.54 -8.78 -8.83
N THR A 9 -9.51 -10.02 -9.27
CA THR A 9 -9.47 -11.20 -8.39
C THR A 9 -8.21 -12.03 -8.56
N ASP A 10 -7.47 -11.80 -9.63
CA ASP A 10 -6.19 -12.42 -9.87
C ASP A 10 -5.12 -11.76 -8.99
N LEU A 11 -4.39 -12.55 -8.22
CA LEU A 11 -3.40 -12.07 -7.27
C LEU A 11 -2.18 -11.44 -7.94
N ASP A 12 -1.79 -11.93 -9.11
CA ASP A 12 -0.66 -11.37 -9.86
C ASP A 12 -1.03 -10.02 -10.47
N GLU A 13 -2.28 -9.85 -10.94
CA GLU A 13 -2.78 -8.56 -11.37
C GLU A 13 -2.86 -7.54 -10.21
N ILE A 14 -3.26 -7.98 -9.02
CA ILE A 14 -3.30 -7.13 -7.82
C ILE A 14 -1.88 -6.73 -7.42
N LYS A 15 -0.94 -7.66 -7.43
CA LYS A 15 0.48 -7.38 -7.16
C LYS A 15 1.05 -6.37 -8.15
N ALA A 16 0.79 -6.53 -9.44
CA ALA A 16 1.22 -5.60 -10.48
C ALA A 16 0.60 -4.20 -10.31
N LEU A 17 -0.66 -4.12 -9.87
CA LEU A 17 -1.29 -2.85 -9.51
C LEU A 17 -0.53 -2.17 -8.38
N ILE A 18 -0.29 -2.87 -7.26
CA ILE A 18 0.40 -2.31 -6.09
C ILE A 18 1.83 -1.87 -6.47
N ASP A 19 2.51 -2.68 -7.28
CA ASP A 19 3.86 -2.38 -7.76
C ASP A 19 3.94 -1.12 -8.63
N SER A 20 2.85 -0.79 -9.32
CA SER A 20 2.74 0.42 -10.14
C SER A 20 2.41 1.70 -9.37
N CYS A 21 2.15 1.61 -8.07
CA CYS A 21 1.76 2.74 -7.23
C CYS A 21 2.95 3.26 -6.41
N ASP A 22 3.17 4.57 -6.39
CA ASP A 22 4.28 5.18 -5.65
C ASP A 22 3.92 5.52 -4.19
N THR A 23 2.65 5.63 -3.88
CA THR A 23 2.16 6.11 -2.59
C THR A 23 1.10 5.20 -2.02
N ILE A 24 1.32 4.77 -0.78
CA ILE A 24 0.29 4.13 0.03
C ILE A 24 -0.34 5.16 0.98
N ARG A 25 -1.64 5.07 1.20
CA ARG A 25 -2.36 5.89 2.16
C ARG A 25 -2.86 5.00 3.29
N LEU A 26 -2.46 5.34 4.51
CA LEU A 26 -2.90 4.65 5.71
C LEU A 26 -3.97 5.48 6.41
N GLY A 27 -5.17 4.93 6.51
CA GLY A 27 -6.30 5.53 7.20
C GLY A 27 -6.39 5.04 8.64
N PHE A 28 -6.41 6.00 9.56
CA PHE A 28 -6.51 5.78 11.01
C PHE A 28 -7.74 6.44 11.58
N VAL A 29 -8.20 5.93 12.71
CA VAL A 29 -9.18 6.61 13.56
C VAL A 29 -8.50 6.92 14.89
N ASP A 30 -8.51 8.19 15.28
CA ASP A 30 -7.98 8.68 16.56
C ASP A 30 -9.10 9.38 17.32
N GLY A 31 -9.65 8.69 18.33
CA GLY A 31 -10.89 9.14 18.95
C GLY A 31 -12.05 9.16 17.96
N ASP A 32 -12.61 10.34 17.70
CA ASP A 32 -13.69 10.56 16.75
C ASP A 32 -13.21 11.11 15.39
N GLU A 33 -11.90 11.31 15.25
CA GLU A 33 -11.30 11.87 14.03
C GLU A 33 -10.67 10.77 13.16
N ALA A 34 -11.05 10.74 11.89
CA ALA A 34 -10.35 9.96 10.88
C ALA A 34 -9.25 10.83 10.25
N TYR A 35 -8.06 10.25 10.07
CA TYR A 35 -7.01 10.93 9.35
C TYR A 35 -6.22 9.97 8.46
N ILE A 36 -5.56 10.52 7.45
CA ILE A 36 -4.85 9.77 6.42
C ILE A 36 -3.40 10.22 6.37
N VAL A 37 -2.50 9.25 6.29
CA VAL A 37 -1.06 9.49 6.11
C VAL A 37 -0.62 8.90 4.78
N PRO A 38 -0.16 9.73 3.81
CA PRO A 38 0.47 9.25 2.59
C PRO A 38 1.95 8.95 2.84
N LEU A 39 2.42 7.81 2.35
CA LEU A 39 3.78 7.32 2.58
C LEU A 39 4.33 6.61 1.34
N SER A 40 5.64 6.66 1.15
CA SER A 40 6.36 5.68 0.35
C SER A 40 6.35 4.34 1.07
N PHE A 41 6.40 3.26 0.34
CA PHE A 41 6.26 1.93 0.91
C PHE A 41 7.10 0.87 0.19
N GLY A 42 7.32 -0.24 0.85
CA GLY A 42 7.71 -1.50 0.24
C GLY A 42 6.62 -2.53 0.50
N PHE A 43 6.61 -3.62 -0.23
CA PHE A 43 5.66 -4.68 0.03
C PHE A 43 6.18 -6.04 -0.43
N GLU A 44 5.56 -7.07 0.10
CA GLU A 44 5.66 -8.43 -0.39
C GLU A 44 4.28 -9.08 -0.40
N ALA A 45 4.10 -10.07 -1.25
CA ALA A 45 2.87 -10.82 -1.37
C ALA A 45 3.18 -12.31 -1.36
N GLU A 46 2.54 -13.05 -0.48
CA GLU A 46 2.67 -14.48 -0.34
C GLU A 46 1.34 -15.11 0.07
N ASN A 47 0.93 -16.18 -0.62
CA ASN A 47 -0.26 -16.97 -0.26
C ASN A 47 -1.56 -16.15 -0.08
N GLY A 48 -1.76 -15.09 -0.88
CA GLY A 48 -2.94 -14.22 -0.78
C GLY A 48 -2.89 -13.23 0.36
N GLU A 49 -1.76 -13.05 0.99
CA GLU A 49 -1.48 -12.05 2.01
C GLU A 49 -0.55 -10.99 1.44
N PHE A 50 -0.85 -9.71 1.70
CA PHE A 50 0.00 -8.58 1.35
C PHE A 50 0.57 -7.98 2.63
N THR A 51 1.89 -7.88 2.70
CA THR A 51 2.57 -7.20 3.80
C THR A 51 3.18 -5.91 3.27
N PHE A 52 2.71 -4.78 3.78
CA PHE A 52 3.24 -3.46 3.48
C PHE A 52 4.21 -3.02 4.55
N TYR A 53 5.30 -2.38 4.13
CA TYR A 53 6.33 -1.84 5.00
C TYR A 53 6.45 -0.34 4.77
N VAL A 54 6.43 0.40 5.87
CA VAL A 54 6.56 1.85 5.88
C VAL A 54 7.54 2.27 6.97
N HIS A 55 8.07 3.48 6.87
CA HIS A 55 8.87 4.06 7.94
C HIS A 55 8.23 5.36 8.43
N GLY A 56 8.40 5.61 9.73
CA GLY A 56 7.84 6.80 10.39
C GLY A 56 7.38 6.49 11.80
N THR A 57 6.96 7.50 12.53
CA THR A 57 6.52 7.36 13.92
C THR A 57 5.02 7.08 14.00
N LEU A 58 4.59 5.97 13.41
CA LEU A 58 3.17 5.58 13.33
C LEU A 58 2.74 4.60 14.44
N ALA A 59 3.69 3.93 15.09
CA ALA A 59 3.44 2.89 16.10
C ALA A 59 2.69 3.36 17.35
N LYS A 60 2.54 4.66 17.57
CA LYS A 60 1.67 5.20 18.63
C LYS A 60 0.18 5.03 18.33
N LYS A 61 -0.15 4.57 17.13
CA LYS A 61 -1.50 4.39 16.62
C LYS A 61 -1.73 2.91 16.36
N SER A 62 -1.74 2.14 17.45
CA SER A 62 -2.05 0.71 17.43
C SER A 62 -3.50 0.47 16.98
N GLY A 63 -3.71 -0.60 16.26
CA GLY A 63 -5.03 -1.09 15.88
C GLY A 63 -5.18 -1.36 14.41
N ARG A 64 -6.42 -1.51 13.98
CA ARG A 64 -6.79 -1.78 12.60
C ARG A 64 -6.62 -0.52 11.74
N VAL A 65 -5.86 -0.65 10.67
CA VAL A 65 -5.59 0.40 9.69
C VAL A 65 -6.31 0.07 8.38
N CYS A 66 -6.85 1.08 7.72
CA CYS A 66 -7.24 0.99 6.33
C CYS A 66 -6.03 1.31 5.46
N VAL A 67 -5.75 0.44 4.50
CA VAL A 67 -4.66 0.60 3.53
C VAL A 67 -5.28 0.87 2.17
N GLU A 68 -4.84 1.91 1.50
CA GLU A 68 -5.31 2.25 0.16
C GLU A 68 -4.12 2.63 -0.73
N THR A 69 -4.18 2.19 -1.98
CA THR A 69 -3.29 2.68 -3.04
C THR A 69 -4.02 2.63 -4.38
N ASP A 70 -3.74 3.60 -5.25
CA ASP A 70 -4.40 3.71 -6.53
C ASP A 70 -3.49 4.31 -7.60
N VAL A 71 -3.87 4.05 -8.84
CA VAL A 71 -3.32 4.72 -10.01
C VAL A 71 -4.46 5.16 -10.92
N CYS A 72 -4.38 6.38 -11.42
CA CYS A 72 -5.25 6.92 -12.45
C CYS A 72 -4.42 7.16 -13.71
N SER A 73 -4.72 6.40 -14.77
CA SER A 73 -4.04 6.53 -16.07
C SER A 73 -4.53 7.71 -16.90
N GLY A 74 -5.61 8.34 -16.48
CA GLY A 74 -6.21 9.50 -17.16
C GLY A 74 -7.72 9.47 -17.20
N PHE A 75 -8.29 10.33 -18.02
CA PHE A 75 -9.72 10.44 -18.25
C PHE A 75 -10.05 10.05 -19.68
N VAL A 76 -11.11 9.28 -19.85
CA VAL A 76 -11.55 8.72 -21.13
C VAL A 76 -12.95 9.23 -21.43
N GLU A 77 -13.19 9.65 -22.65
CA GLU A 77 -14.52 9.91 -23.17
C GLU A 77 -15.14 8.61 -23.69
N LEU A 78 -16.34 8.32 -23.21
CA LEU A 78 -17.12 7.15 -23.63
C LEU A 78 -18.01 7.50 -24.83
N GLU A 79 -18.48 6.48 -25.54
CA GLU A 79 -19.56 6.62 -26.50
C GLU A 79 -20.72 7.38 -25.83
N GLN A 80 -21.33 8.33 -26.50
CA GLN A 80 -22.38 9.24 -25.99
C GLN A 80 -21.87 10.46 -25.20
N GLY A 81 -20.56 10.76 -25.19
CA GLY A 81 -20.00 12.00 -24.65
C GLY A 81 -19.88 12.07 -23.13
N SER A 82 -20.08 10.95 -22.40
CA SER A 82 -19.77 10.91 -20.98
C SER A 82 -18.30 10.62 -20.72
N GLN A 83 -17.73 11.21 -19.67
CA GLN A 83 -16.33 11.02 -19.29
C GLN A 83 -16.20 10.13 -18.05
N THR A 84 -15.07 9.42 -17.94
CA THR A 84 -14.74 8.61 -16.79
C THR A 84 -13.23 8.53 -16.59
N ALA A 85 -12.81 8.27 -15.35
CA ALA A 85 -11.41 8.00 -15.07
C ALA A 85 -11.06 6.54 -15.44
N ASP A 86 -9.90 6.35 -16.06
CA ASP A 86 -9.25 5.04 -16.15
C ASP A 86 -8.40 4.84 -14.91
N TYR A 87 -8.82 3.96 -14.03
CA TYR A 87 -8.17 3.76 -12.74
C TYR A 87 -8.09 2.30 -12.33
N LYS A 88 -7.11 2.03 -11.48
CA LYS A 88 -7.02 0.81 -10.68
C LYS A 88 -6.83 1.20 -9.23
N SER A 89 -7.41 0.47 -8.28
CA SER A 89 -7.26 0.74 -6.86
C SER A 89 -7.30 -0.52 -6.01
N PHE A 90 -6.57 -0.48 -4.91
CA PHE A 90 -6.54 -1.49 -3.87
C PHE A 90 -6.96 -0.87 -2.55
N ILE A 91 -7.83 -1.53 -1.81
CA ILE A 91 -8.22 -1.18 -0.45
C ILE A 91 -8.17 -2.43 0.39
N GLY A 92 -7.49 -2.38 1.53
CA GLY A 92 -7.39 -3.48 2.46
C GLY A 92 -7.41 -3.02 3.90
N TYR A 93 -7.46 -3.98 4.81
CA TYR A 93 -7.42 -3.74 6.24
C TYR A 93 -6.39 -4.64 6.89
N GLY A 94 -5.63 -4.09 7.78
CA GLY A 94 -4.61 -4.82 8.53
C GLY A 94 -4.32 -4.16 9.87
N GLU A 95 -3.46 -4.79 10.64
CA GLU A 95 -2.94 -4.22 11.87
C GLU A 95 -1.51 -3.77 11.69
N ILE A 96 -1.20 -2.60 12.23
CA ILE A 96 0.14 -2.04 12.20
C ILE A 96 0.94 -2.55 13.39
N SER A 97 2.19 -2.93 13.14
CA SER A 97 3.14 -3.34 14.17
C SER A 97 4.56 -2.90 13.81
N THR A 98 5.35 -2.61 14.84
CA THR A 98 6.76 -2.25 14.67
C THR A 98 7.60 -3.49 14.37
N VAL A 99 8.55 -3.37 13.46
CA VAL A 99 9.54 -4.40 13.15
C VAL A 99 10.94 -3.91 13.49
N THR A 100 11.80 -4.85 13.88
CA THR A 100 13.18 -4.58 14.29
C THR A 100 14.13 -5.63 13.71
N GLY A 101 15.44 -5.40 13.85
CA GLY A 101 16.48 -6.35 13.46
C GLY A 101 16.47 -6.66 11.95
N GLU A 102 16.63 -7.92 11.59
CA GLU A 102 16.69 -8.36 10.20
C GLU A 102 15.43 -8.07 9.40
N GLU A 103 14.26 -8.11 10.05
CA GLU A 103 13.00 -7.78 9.39
C GLU A 103 12.93 -6.30 9.03
N ALA A 104 13.46 -5.40 9.87
CA ALA A 104 13.54 -3.99 9.55
C ALA A 104 14.51 -3.71 8.38
N VAL A 105 15.62 -4.41 8.29
CA VAL A 105 16.56 -4.32 7.16
C VAL A 105 15.87 -4.79 5.87
N LYS A 106 15.19 -5.91 5.91
CA LYS A 106 14.39 -6.42 4.77
C LYS A 106 13.33 -5.41 4.35
N ALA A 107 12.59 -4.86 5.29
CA ALA A 107 11.54 -3.88 5.05
C ALA A 107 12.06 -2.63 4.34
N LEU A 108 13.16 -2.05 4.83
CA LEU A 108 13.80 -0.89 4.22
C LEU A 108 14.39 -1.21 2.83
N THR A 109 14.92 -2.41 2.63
CA THR A 109 15.38 -2.87 1.32
C THR A 109 14.24 -2.94 0.32
N LEU A 110 13.10 -3.50 0.69
CA LEU A 110 11.91 -3.57 -0.16
C LEU A 110 11.36 -2.18 -0.47
N LEU A 111 11.37 -1.28 0.51
CA LEU A 111 10.96 0.11 0.32
C LEU A 111 11.89 0.84 -0.67
N CYS A 112 13.19 0.72 -0.50
CA CYS A 112 14.16 1.33 -1.42
C CYS A 112 13.99 0.82 -2.84
N ARG A 113 13.82 -0.49 -3.02
CA ARG A 113 13.59 -1.09 -4.35
C ARG A 113 12.29 -0.60 -4.98
N HIS A 114 11.23 -0.51 -4.20
CA HIS A 114 9.95 0.00 -4.68
C HIS A 114 10.04 1.48 -5.10
N CYS A 115 10.89 2.26 -4.44
CA CYS A 115 11.19 3.65 -4.80
C CYS A 115 12.20 3.78 -5.97
N GLY A 116 12.62 2.69 -6.59
CA GLY A 116 13.49 2.69 -7.77
C GLY A 116 14.99 2.63 -7.48
N PHE A 117 15.39 2.26 -6.26
CA PHE A 117 16.79 2.07 -5.89
C PHE A 117 17.15 0.59 -5.83
N ASP A 118 18.31 0.21 -6.39
CA ASP A 118 18.76 -1.19 -6.39
C ASP A 118 19.21 -1.66 -5.01
N GLU A 119 19.75 -0.76 -4.19
CA GLU A 119 20.31 -1.06 -2.89
C GLU A 119 19.86 -0.06 -1.83
N MET A 120 19.73 -0.55 -0.59
CA MET A 120 19.55 0.29 0.57
C MET A 120 20.91 0.85 1.02
N GLY A 121 21.16 2.13 0.72
CA GLY A 121 22.40 2.82 1.04
C GLY A 121 22.48 3.37 2.47
N CYS A 122 21.59 2.96 3.40
CA CYS A 122 21.56 3.51 4.74
C CYS A 122 22.59 2.83 5.66
N PRO A 123 23.43 3.59 6.39
CA PRO A 123 24.26 3.04 7.45
C PRO A 123 23.44 2.32 8.53
N GLU A 124 24.03 1.30 9.15
CA GLU A 124 23.38 0.51 10.20
C GLU A 124 22.84 1.39 11.35
N ALA A 125 23.56 2.44 11.72
CA ALA A 125 23.11 3.38 12.74
C ALA A 125 21.80 4.11 12.36
N VAL A 126 21.61 4.41 11.07
CA VAL A 126 20.38 5.02 10.55
C VAL A 126 19.24 4.01 10.56
N VAL A 127 19.51 2.77 10.14
CA VAL A 127 18.53 1.68 10.20
C VAL A 127 18.03 1.47 11.63
N ASN A 128 18.95 1.41 12.60
CA ASN A 128 18.63 1.19 14.01
C ASN A 128 17.85 2.36 14.66
N SER A 129 17.98 3.57 14.13
CA SER A 129 17.26 4.75 14.60
C SER A 129 15.95 5.02 13.86
N THR A 130 15.67 4.27 12.80
CA THR A 130 14.46 4.44 11.99
C THR A 130 13.36 3.53 12.50
N SER A 131 12.21 4.12 12.84
CA SER A 131 11.00 3.35 13.14
C SER A 131 10.45 2.76 11.84
N VAL A 132 10.34 1.45 11.78
CA VAL A 132 9.81 0.71 10.65
C VAL A 132 8.59 -0.07 11.11
N GLU A 133 7.51 0.08 10.38
CA GLU A 133 6.26 -0.62 10.67
C GLU A 133 5.86 -1.52 9.51
N LYS A 134 5.13 -2.59 9.84
CA LYS A 134 4.46 -3.45 8.87
C LYS A 134 2.95 -3.45 9.07
N ILE A 135 2.24 -3.63 7.98
CA ILE A 135 0.81 -3.86 7.95
C ILE A 135 0.55 -5.14 7.17
N VAL A 136 0.00 -6.15 7.85
CA VAL A 136 -0.35 -7.43 7.23
C VAL A 136 -1.82 -7.39 6.83
N VAL A 137 -2.08 -7.51 5.53
CA VAL A 137 -3.41 -7.37 4.93
C VAL A 137 -3.86 -8.70 4.33
N ARG A 138 -4.92 -9.28 4.91
CA ARG A 138 -5.59 -10.50 4.41
C ARG A 138 -6.99 -10.22 3.87
N GLU A 139 -7.58 -9.12 4.31
CA GLU A 139 -8.91 -8.67 3.91
C GLU A 139 -8.77 -7.46 2.99
N PHE A 140 -9.03 -7.64 1.71
CA PHE A 140 -8.85 -6.59 0.72
C PHE A 140 -9.81 -6.72 -0.46
N SER A 141 -9.87 -5.68 -1.26
CA SER A 141 -10.50 -5.65 -2.56
C SER A 141 -9.70 -4.81 -3.53
N ALA A 142 -9.63 -5.25 -4.77
CA ALA A 142 -9.06 -4.48 -5.85
C ALA A 142 -10.06 -4.32 -6.99
N LYS A 143 -9.98 -3.21 -7.71
CA LYS A 143 -10.88 -2.93 -8.82
C LYS A 143 -10.22 -2.07 -9.89
N GLN A 144 -10.76 -2.18 -11.11
CA GLN A 144 -10.34 -1.37 -12.26
C GLN A 144 -11.55 -0.89 -13.05
N ARG A 145 -11.39 0.20 -13.77
CA ARG A 145 -12.45 0.74 -14.63
C ARG A 145 -12.55 -0.02 -15.94
N PHE A 146 -11.41 -0.26 -16.58
CA PHE A 146 -11.30 -1.02 -17.82
C PHE A 146 -10.49 -2.30 -17.57
N LYS A 147 -10.86 -3.37 -18.25
CA LYS A 147 -10.15 -4.65 -18.22
C LYS A 147 -9.23 -4.78 -19.41
#